data_82a4e09b8467216b9748911a1dc922fc
#
_entry.id   82a4e09b8467216b9748911a1dc922fc
#
_cell.length_a   1.000
_cell.length_b   1.000
_cell.length_c   1.000
_cell.angle_alpha   90.00
_cell.angle_beta   90.00
_cell.angle_gamma   90.00
#
_symmetry.space_group_name_H-M   'P 1'
#
loop_
_entity.id
_entity.type
_entity.pdbx_description
1 polymer ?
#
loop_
_entity_poly.entity_id
_entity_poly.type
_entity_poly.pdbx_seq_one_letter_code
_entity_poly.pdbx_strand_id
1 'polypeptide(L)'
;MAIRMVQDENQPQQQRKLPGNGGGNRGGGGGGNIITMLLPLLMGLFRKNPKMGCGVLIVGAVVLYFFGGSLFNGGAGGTTNITDLFNTGASFDAAKYDATEIFEPPITDNAKNPLPEAISLLEYAPDRKNQGSQGSCVGWGSAYAARTILEAQRTGRDPNQIAFSPAYLYNQIGLEGCQGAYINNAMDVMKNEGLIALRDFPYSDQNCTKQPTQTQKQQAQQFKMSGFNRLTEGDAQGVGREKIDLTAIKQNLAQGAPVVIGMMVGGSFMQPMMGQEVWHPTENDLSQYGFGGHCMCVIGYDDYKEGGAFQIMNSWGPEWGKNGVAWVPY
;
A
#
# COMPACT_ATOMS: atom_id res chain seq x y z
N MET A 1 -10.62 -0.92 9.93
CA MET A 1 -11.43 -1.69 8.95
C MET A 1 -10.56 -2.75 8.30
N ALA A 2 -10.96 -4.00 8.30
CA ALA A 2 -10.25 -5.07 7.62
C ALA A 2 -11.25 -5.93 6.82
N ILE A 3 -10.95 -6.23 5.56
CA ILE A 3 -11.81 -6.97 4.63
C ILE A 3 -11.00 -8.06 3.93
N ARG A 4 -11.53 -9.28 3.93
CA ARG A 4 -11.06 -10.38 3.09
C ARG A 4 -11.83 -10.44 1.77
N MET A 5 -11.15 -10.85 0.71
CA MET A 5 -11.77 -11.23 -0.55
C MET A 5 -11.99 -12.75 -0.58
N VAL A 6 -13.12 -13.18 -1.11
CA VAL A 6 -13.47 -14.59 -1.30
C VAL A 6 -13.21 -14.96 -2.75
N GLN A 7 -12.41 -16.00 -2.98
CA GLN A 7 -12.16 -16.55 -4.31
C GLN A 7 -13.35 -17.34 -4.83
N ASP A 8 -13.49 -17.43 -6.14
CA ASP A 8 -14.45 -18.32 -6.79
C ASP A 8 -13.99 -19.79 -6.64
N GLU A 9 -14.75 -20.59 -5.91
CA GLU A 9 -14.42 -21.99 -5.60
C GLU A 9 -14.53 -22.93 -6.83
N ASN A 10 -15.14 -22.48 -7.90
CA ASN A 10 -15.34 -23.29 -9.12
C ASN A 10 -14.11 -23.35 -10.05
N GLN A 11 -12.98 -22.77 -9.67
CA GLN A 11 -11.76 -22.90 -10.44
C GLN A 11 -10.84 -23.98 -9.82
N PRO A 12 -10.22 -24.87 -10.64
CA PRO A 12 -9.44 -26.00 -10.13
C PRO A 12 -8.31 -25.52 -9.22
N GLN A 13 -8.34 -25.96 -7.98
CA GLN A 13 -7.29 -25.71 -7.02
C GLN A 13 -6.05 -26.53 -7.38
N GLN A 14 -4.97 -25.90 -7.77
CA GLN A 14 -3.67 -26.55 -7.74
C GLN A 14 -3.24 -26.73 -6.28
N GLN A 15 -2.72 -27.91 -5.93
CA GLN A 15 -2.26 -28.23 -4.58
C GLN A 15 -1.25 -27.17 -4.09
N ARG A 16 -1.64 -26.48 -3.04
CA ARG A 16 -0.83 -25.42 -2.41
C ARG A 16 0.39 -26.03 -1.71
N LYS A 17 1.59 -25.74 -2.21
CA LYS A 17 2.81 -25.86 -1.40
C LYS A 17 2.94 -24.57 -0.59
N LEU A 18 2.87 -24.68 0.71
CA LEU A 18 3.24 -23.58 1.61
C LEU A 18 4.72 -23.21 1.37
N PRO A 19 5.05 -21.94 1.25
CA PRO A 19 6.42 -21.50 1.06
C PRO A 19 7.27 -21.90 2.28
N GLY A 20 8.26 -22.73 2.07
CA GLY A 20 9.31 -22.97 3.05
C GLY A 20 10.17 -21.73 3.21
N ASN A 21 10.50 -21.39 4.43
CA ASN A 21 11.35 -20.28 4.83
C ASN A 21 12.74 -20.39 4.19
N GLY A 22 12.91 -19.84 2.99
CA GLY A 22 14.15 -19.83 2.22
C GLY A 22 14.71 -18.44 2.12
N GLY A 23 15.60 -18.08 3.04
CA GLY A 23 16.42 -16.87 2.97
C GLY A 23 17.28 -16.89 1.70
N GLY A 24 17.00 -16.05 0.74
CA GLY A 24 17.74 -15.86 -0.49
C GLY A 24 18.14 -14.41 -0.65
N ASN A 25 19.34 -14.12 -0.21
CA ASN A 25 20.04 -12.86 -0.43
C ASN A 25 20.37 -12.73 -1.94
N ARG A 26 19.81 -11.75 -2.65
CA ARG A 26 20.29 -11.30 -3.95
C ARG A 26 20.37 -9.79 -3.96
N GLY A 27 21.62 -9.31 -3.91
CA GLY A 27 21.97 -7.94 -4.12
C GLY A 27 21.71 -7.51 -5.56
N GLY A 28 21.45 -6.25 -5.75
CA GLY A 28 21.29 -5.68 -7.08
C GLY A 28 21.23 -4.17 -7.06
N GLY A 29 22.24 -3.56 -7.63
CA GLY A 29 22.16 -2.41 -8.49
C GLY A 29 21.82 -1.05 -7.90
N GLY A 30 22.87 -0.29 -7.59
CA GLY A 30 22.79 1.10 -7.16
C GLY A 30 22.39 2.06 -8.29
N GLY A 31 21.49 2.95 -7.97
CA GLY A 31 21.34 4.25 -8.59
C GLY A 31 21.96 5.28 -7.68
N GLY A 32 23.19 5.70 -7.98
CA GLY A 32 23.89 6.70 -7.16
C GLY A 32 23.30 8.07 -7.34
N ASN A 33 22.76 8.63 -6.26
CA ASN A 33 22.36 10.03 -6.19
C ASN A 33 23.58 10.93 -6.35
N ILE A 34 23.50 11.92 -7.26
CA ILE A 34 24.52 12.94 -7.52
C ILE A 34 24.98 13.63 -6.22
N ILE A 35 24.12 13.75 -5.23
CA ILE A 35 24.41 14.34 -3.90
C ILE A 35 25.46 13.52 -3.15
N THR A 36 25.44 12.19 -3.23
CA THR A 36 26.42 11.32 -2.57
C THR A 36 27.79 11.35 -3.25
N MET A 37 27.87 11.71 -4.52
CA MET A 37 29.14 11.90 -5.23
C MET A 37 29.80 13.25 -4.93
N LEU A 38 29.02 14.29 -4.64
CA LEU A 38 29.54 15.64 -4.38
C LEU A 38 29.93 15.86 -2.91
N LEU A 39 29.36 15.11 -1.97
CA LEU A 39 29.61 15.26 -0.54
C LEU A 39 31.10 15.08 -0.15
N PRO A 40 31.85 14.08 -0.66
CA PRO A 40 33.29 13.94 -0.39
C PRO A 40 34.13 15.08 -0.98
N LEU A 41 33.73 15.64 -2.11
CA LEU A 41 34.41 16.76 -2.77
C LEU A 41 34.23 18.06 -1.98
N LEU A 42 33.05 18.31 -1.45
CA LEU A 42 32.77 19.44 -0.56
C LEU A 42 33.50 19.30 0.76
N MET A 43 33.53 18.10 1.36
CA MET A 43 34.31 17.89 2.60
C MET A 43 35.82 18.07 2.41
N GLY A 44 36.36 17.76 1.22
CA GLY A 44 37.76 18.01 0.87
C GLY A 44 38.12 19.49 0.83
N LEU A 45 37.22 20.35 0.39
CA LEU A 45 37.38 21.82 0.36
C LEU A 45 37.38 22.42 1.76
N PHE A 46 36.57 21.91 2.68
CA PHE A 46 36.54 22.34 4.08
C PHE A 46 37.84 22.05 4.83
N ARG A 47 38.51 20.96 4.49
CA ARG A 47 39.73 20.51 5.16
C ARG A 47 40.96 21.33 4.75
N LYS A 48 40.95 21.96 3.55
CA LYS A 48 42.09 22.74 3.04
C LYS A 48 42.03 24.23 3.37
N ASN A 49 40.85 24.85 3.55
CA ASN A 49 40.72 26.29 3.85
C ASN A 49 39.38 26.59 4.56
N PRO A 50 39.33 26.59 5.89
CA PRO A 50 38.08 26.77 6.66
C PRO A 50 37.38 28.14 6.42
N LYS A 51 38.15 29.18 6.10
CA LYS A 51 37.58 30.52 5.79
C LYS A 51 36.88 30.56 4.41
N MET A 52 37.36 29.78 3.48
CA MET A 52 36.72 29.64 2.14
C MET A 52 35.46 28.76 2.21
N GLY A 53 35.46 27.78 3.11
CA GLY A 53 34.31 26.89 3.32
C GLY A 53 33.07 27.64 3.84
N CYS A 54 33.26 28.61 4.80
CA CYS A 54 32.16 29.46 5.27
C CYS A 54 31.58 30.33 4.16
N GLY A 55 32.43 30.89 3.27
CA GLY A 55 31.97 31.68 2.12
C GLY A 55 31.13 30.85 1.15
N VAL A 56 31.55 29.63 0.85
CA VAL A 56 30.82 28.72 -0.03
C VAL A 56 29.47 28.28 0.56
N LEU A 57 29.39 28.08 1.89
CA LEU A 57 28.13 27.79 2.57
C LEU A 57 27.19 28.99 2.57
N ILE A 58 27.68 30.20 2.79
CA ILE A 58 26.83 31.39 2.75
C ILE A 58 26.36 31.66 1.33
N VAL A 59 27.22 31.55 0.33
CA VAL A 59 26.83 31.67 -1.08
C VAL A 59 25.88 30.54 -1.47
N GLY A 60 26.11 29.30 -1.05
CA GLY A 60 25.23 28.18 -1.26
C GLY A 60 23.86 28.37 -0.61
N ALA A 61 23.79 28.87 0.62
CA ALA A 61 22.55 29.19 1.31
C ALA A 61 21.80 30.38 0.65
N VAL A 62 22.54 31.41 0.20
CA VAL A 62 21.95 32.55 -0.53
C VAL A 62 21.44 32.09 -1.90
N VAL A 63 22.19 31.28 -2.62
CA VAL A 63 21.73 30.69 -3.90
C VAL A 63 20.50 29.78 -3.69
N LEU A 64 20.48 28.96 -2.66
CA LEU A 64 19.31 28.17 -2.29
C LEU A 64 18.12 29.02 -1.84
N TYR A 65 18.37 30.13 -1.15
CA TYR A 65 17.31 31.05 -0.72
C TYR A 65 16.70 31.84 -1.89
N PHE A 66 17.53 32.38 -2.81
CA PHE A 66 17.06 33.20 -3.92
C PHE A 66 16.77 32.43 -5.21
N PHE A 67 17.41 31.29 -5.43
CA PHE A 67 17.31 30.50 -6.67
C PHE A 67 16.92 29.02 -6.42
N GLY A 68 16.79 28.61 -5.17
CA GLY A 68 16.44 27.24 -4.83
C GLY A 68 15.09 26.81 -5.42
N GLY A 69 14.15 27.74 -5.50
CA GLY A 69 12.88 27.51 -6.19
C GLY A 69 13.04 27.25 -7.69
N SER A 70 14.10 27.78 -8.32
CA SER A 70 14.34 27.59 -9.77
C SER A 70 15.27 26.41 -10.07
N LEU A 71 16.15 26.02 -9.13
CA LEU A 71 17.06 24.89 -9.32
C LEU A 71 16.39 23.54 -9.09
N PHE A 72 15.29 23.53 -8.32
CA PHE A 72 14.43 22.36 -8.13
C PHE A 72 13.23 22.37 -9.09
N ASN A 73 13.01 23.44 -9.86
CA ASN A 73 11.94 23.62 -10.83
C ASN A 73 12.40 23.43 -12.29
N GLY A 74 13.38 22.63 -12.55
CA GLY A 74 13.80 22.27 -13.91
C GLY A 74 12.91 21.19 -14.51
N GLY A 75 11.66 21.52 -14.83
CA GLY A 75 10.73 20.66 -15.56
C GLY A 75 9.29 21.04 -15.27
N ALA A 76 8.71 21.84 -16.15
CA ALA A 76 7.27 22.13 -16.33
C ALA A 76 6.39 22.10 -15.07
N GLY A 77 6.19 23.26 -14.45
CA GLY A 77 4.98 23.70 -13.78
C GLY A 77 4.35 22.78 -12.75
N GLY A 78 4.87 22.78 -11.52
CA GLY A 78 4.20 22.24 -10.35
C GLY A 78 5.18 22.20 -9.19
N THR A 79 4.97 23.06 -8.19
CA THR A 79 5.54 22.83 -6.86
C THR A 79 4.93 21.53 -6.32
N THR A 80 5.63 20.41 -6.46
CA THR A 80 5.30 19.20 -5.69
C THR A 80 5.53 19.54 -4.22
N ASN A 81 4.47 19.91 -3.52
CA ASN A 81 4.51 19.97 -2.08
C ASN A 81 4.86 18.58 -1.58
N ILE A 82 5.68 18.48 -0.53
CA ILE A 82 5.99 17.20 0.15
C ILE A 82 4.68 16.46 0.52
N THR A 83 3.59 17.19 0.71
CA THR A 83 2.25 16.70 0.94
C THR A 83 1.67 15.90 -0.22
N ASP A 84 2.07 16.20 -1.46
CA ASP A 84 1.56 15.50 -2.65
C ASP A 84 2.20 14.10 -2.83
N LEU A 85 3.26 13.80 -2.08
CA LEU A 85 3.92 12.49 -2.08
C LEU A 85 3.22 11.44 -1.21
N PHE A 86 2.39 11.87 -0.25
CA PHE A 86 1.76 10.99 0.75
C PHE A 86 0.25 11.22 0.79
N ASN A 87 -0.40 11.03 -0.36
CA ASN A 87 -1.85 11.16 -0.41
C ASN A 87 -2.55 9.99 0.27
N THR A 88 -3.50 10.33 1.09
CA THR A 88 -4.51 9.43 1.63
C THR A 88 -5.77 9.50 0.75
N GLY A 89 -6.83 8.77 1.06
CA GLY A 89 -8.05 8.84 0.24
C GLY A 89 -9.02 7.70 0.52
N ALA A 90 -8.86 6.99 1.63
CA ALA A 90 -9.84 6.01 2.06
C ALA A 90 -10.94 6.69 2.86
N SER A 91 -12.16 6.63 2.33
CA SER A 91 -13.37 7.03 3.02
C SER A 91 -14.06 5.82 3.64
N PHE A 92 -14.79 6.06 4.71
CA PHE A 92 -15.46 5.02 5.48
C PHE A 92 -16.98 5.28 5.51
N ASP A 93 -17.74 4.25 5.16
CA ASP A 93 -19.21 4.22 5.27
C ASP A 93 -19.57 3.17 6.32
N ALA A 94 -19.87 3.64 7.53
CA ALA A 94 -20.18 2.78 8.66
C ALA A 94 -21.38 1.88 8.38
N ALA A 95 -22.45 2.41 7.76
CA ALA A 95 -23.65 1.63 7.50
C ALA A 95 -23.41 0.50 6.50
N LYS A 96 -22.67 0.77 5.43
CA LYS A 96 -22.28 -0.28 4.46
C LYS A 96 -21.34 -1.30 5.07
N TYR A 97 -20.44 -0.85 5.94
CA TYR A 97 -19.50 -1.75 6.60
C TYR A 97 -20.24 -2.67 7.57
N ASP A 98 -21.15 -2.14 8.36
CA ASP A 98 -21.95 -2.93 9.30
C ASP A 98 -22.89 -3.91 8.60
N ALA A 99 -23.35 -3.58 7.40
CA ALA A 99 -24.12 -4.50 6.54
C ALA A 99 -23.26 -5.58 5.87
N THR A 100 -21.92 -5.46 5.91
CA THR A 100 -21.02 -6.48 5.36
C THR A 100 -20.99 -7.68 6.29
N GLU A 101 -21.15 -8.87 5.73
CA GLU A 101 -21.09 -10.14 6.45
C GLU A 101 -19.76 -10.31 7.19
N ILE A 102 -19.82 -10.72 8.46
CA ILE A 102 -18.64 -11.00 9.26
C ILE A 102 -18.07 -12.36 8.82
N PHE A 103 -16.77 -12.43 8.70
CA PHE A 103 -16.11 -13.71 8.49
C PHE A 103 -16.14 -14.52 9.79
N GLU A 104 -16.82 -15.65 9.75
CA GLU A 104 -16.74 -16.64 10.80
C GLU A 104 -15.61 -17.61 10.48
N PRO A 105 -14.47 -17.56 11.22
CA PRO A 105 -13.40 -18.50 11.00
C PRO A 105 -13.91 -19.93 11.28
N PRO A 106 -13.56 -20.91 10.42
CA PRO A 106 -13.90 -22.29 10.71
C PRO A 106 -13.34 -22.65 12.09
N ILE A 107 -14.14 -23.37 12.88
CA ILE A 107 -13.72 -23.89 14.18
C ILE A 107 -12.56 -24.85 13.90
N THR A 108 -11.34 -24.34 13.98
CA THR A 108 -10.13 -25.14 13.86
C THR A 108 -9.70 -25.55 15.25
N ASP A 109 -9.44 -26.84 15.43
CA ASP A 109 -8.74 -27.30 16.63
C ASP A 109 -7.29 -26.78 16.54
N ASN A 110 -7.07 -25.57 17.05
CA ASN A 110 -5.77 -24.90 17.01
C ASN A 110 -4.69 -25.72 17.75
N ALA A 111 -5.08 -26.65 18.63
CA ALA A 111 -4.15 -27.55 19.29
C ALA A 111 -3.59 -28.62 18.34
N LYS A 112 -4.40 -29.04 17.35
CA LYS A 112 -3.98 -30.04 16.34
C LYS A 112 -3.39 -29.44 15.09
N ASN A 113 -3.75 -28.21 14.77
CA ASN A 113 -3.29 -27.51 13.55
C ASN A 113 -3.07 -26.02 13.85
N PRO A 114 -2.01 -25.69 14.61
CA PRO A 114 -1.73 -24.30 14.98
C PRO A 114 -1.41 -23.47 13.74
N LEU A 115 -1.77 -22.18 13.79
CA LEU A 115 -1.35 -21.24 12.77
C LEU A 115 0.19 -21.15 12.74
N PRO A 116 0.81 -20.98 11.57
CA PRO A 116 2.23 -20.64 11.50
C PRO A 116 2.55 -19.39 12.32
N GLU A 117 3.73 -19.34 12.90
CA GLU A 117 4.19 -18.19 13.70
C GLU A 117 4.47 -16.97 12.84
N ALA A 118 4.79 -17.18 11.55
CA ALA A 118 5.01 -16.13 10.59
C ALA A 118 4.57 -16.56 9.19
N ILE A 119 4.01 -15.62 8.43
CA ILE A 119 3.63 -15.77 7.01
C ILE A 119 4.00 -14.49 6.27
N SER A 120 4.50 -14.62 5.04
CA SER A 120 4.65 -13.50 4.12
C SER A 120 4.21 -13.88 2.72
N LEU A 121 3.34 -13.08 2.13
CA LEU A 121 2.91 -13.17 0.73
C LEU A 121 3.72 -12.25 -0.18
N LEU A 122 4.88 -11.76 0.29
CA LEU A 122 5.70 -10.79 -0.43
C LEU A 122 6.18 -11.31 -1.80
N GLU A 123 6.39 -12.61 -1.95
CA GLU A 123 6.78 -13.22 -3.21
C GLU A 123 5.70 -13.11 -4.31
N TYR A 124 4.43 -12.98 -3.91
CA TYR A 124 3.27 -12.79 -4.81
C TYR A 124 2.91 -11.31 -5.01
N ALA A 125 3.61 -10.40 -4.33
CA ALA A 125 3.33 -8.98 -4.42
C ALA A 125 3.97 -8.36 -5.67
N PRO A 126 3.24 -7.54 -6.43
CA PRO A 126 3.80 -6.79 -7.55
C PRO A 126 4.78 -5.71 -7.06
N ASP A 127 5.54 -5.12 -7.98
CA ASP A 127 6.45 -4.01 -7.68
C ASP A 127 5.72 -2.89 -6.93
N ARG A 128 6.38 -2.32 -5.92
CA ARG A 128 5.81 -1.23 -5.14
C ARG A 128 5.88 0.07 -5.93
N LYS A 129 4.71 0.57 -6.28
CA LYS A 129 4.54 1.79 -7.08
C LYS A 129 3.97 2.92 -6.24
N ASN A 130 3.97 4.13 -6.80
CA ASN A 130 3.47 5.32 -6.13
C ASN A 130 2.15 5.76 -6.75
N GLN A 131 1.14 6.03 -5.90
CA GLN A 131 -0.14 6.58 -6.32
C GLN A 131 -0.06 8.06 -6.74
N GLY A 132 1.05 8.73 -6.43
CA GLY A 132 1.25 10.14 -6.76
C GLY A 132 0.29 11.08 -6.01
N SER A 133 -0.12 12.14 -6.69
CA SER A 133 -0.95 13.22 -6.12
C SER A 133 -2.44 12.90 -6.01
N GLN A 134 -2.88 11.70 -6.36
CA GLN A 134 -4.29 11.31 -6.38
C GLN A 134 -4.67 10.52 -5.12
N GLY A 135 -5.85 10.78 -4.53
CA GLY A 135 -6.40 10.04 -3.39
C GLY A 135 -6.85 8.60 -3.73
N SER A 136 -6.05 7.85 -4.48
CA SER A 136 -6.43 6.57 -5.09
C SER A 136 -5.97 5.32 -4.32
N CYS A 137 -5.58 5.46 -3.05
CA CYS A 137 -5.10 4.35 -2.22
C CYS A 137 -6.05 3.15 -2.19
N VAL A 138 -7.36 3.36 -2.26
CA VAL A 138 -8.35 2.28 -2.32
C VAL A 138 -8.16 1.41 -3.57
N GLY A 139 -7.91 2.02 -4.74
CA GLY A 139 -7.59 1.28 -5.96
C GLY A 139 -6.28 0.51 -5.85
N TRP A 140 -5.26 1.13 -5.25
CA TRP A 140 -3.95 0.51 -5.07
C TRP A 140 -3.95 -0.62 -4.06
N GLY A 141 -4.51 -0.42 -2.87
CA GLY A 141 -4.59 -1.44 -1.83
C GLY A 141 -5.47 -2.62 -2.23
N SER A 142 -6.60 -2.36 -2.89
CA SER A 142 -7.56 -3.39 -3.25
C SER A 142 -7.21 -4.10 -4.56
N ALA A 143 -7.12 -3.38 -5.69
CA ALA A 143 -6.91 -3.99 -7.00
C ALA A 143 -5.44 -4.35 -7.23
N TYR A 144 -4.54 -3.34 -7.11
CA TYR A 144 -3.13 -3.54 -7.45
C TYR A 144 -2.42 -4.47 -6.48
N ALA A 145 -2.59 -4.28 -5.16
CA ALA A 145 -1.95 -5.13 -4.17
C ALA A 145 -2.77 -6.41 -3.94
N ALA A 146 -3.88 -6.32 -3.21
CA ALA A 146 -4.55 -7.50 -2.68
C ALA A 146 -5.07 -8.45 -3.78
N ARG A 147 -5.76 -7.92 -4.80
CA ARG A 147 -6.32 -8.79 -5.86
C ARG A 147 -5.22 -9.39 -6.75
N THR A 148 -4.10 -8.67 -6.98
CA THR A 148 -2.95 -9.22 -7.72
C THR A 148 -2.26 -10.32 -6.94
N ILE A 149 -2.00 -10.12 -5.64
CA ILE A 149 -1.39 -11.15 -4.78
C ILE A 149 -2.26 -12.42 -4.78
N LEU A 150 -3.56 -12.25 -4.61
CA LEU A 150 -4.51 -13.36 -4.60
C LEU A 150 -4.48 -14.15 -5.94
N GLU A 151 -4.42 -13.45 -7.07
CA GLU A 151 -4.33 -14.06 -8.40
C GLU A 151 -2.97 -14.70 -8.66
N ALA A 152 -1.86 -14.06 -8.25
CA ALA A 152 -0.52 -14.58 -8.38
C ALA A 152 -0.34 -15.88 -7.57
N GLN A 153 -0.82 -15.87 -6.33
CA GLN A 153 -0.80 -17.03 -5.44
C GLN A 153 -1.63 -18.19 -6.01
N ARG A 154 -2.80 -17.90 -6.58
CA ARG A 154 -3.68 -18.91 -7.20
C ARG A 154 -3.08 -19.53 -8.45
N THR A 155 -2.43 -18.71 -9.30
CA THR A 155 -1.99 -19.14 -10.65
C THR A 155 -0.51 -19.48 -10.74
N GLY A 156 0.29 -19.10 -9.75
CA GLY A 156 1.75 -19.20 -9.80
C GLY A 156 2.42 -18.27 -10.83
N ARG A 157 1.68 -17.32 -11.41
CA ARG A 157 2.20 -16.39 -12.40
C ARG A 157 2.93 -15.22 -11.75
N ASP A 158 3.88 -14.65 -12.48
CA ASP A 158 4.59 -13.44 -12.06
C ASP A 158 3.61 -12.29 -11.79
N PRO A 159 3.57 -11.77 -10.55
CA PRO A 159 2.64 -10.70 -10.17
C PRO A 159 2.77 -9.43 -11.01
N ASN A 160 3.96 -9.11 -11.50
CA ASN A 160 4.17 -7.92 -12.35
C ASN A 160 3.53 -8.06 -13.72
N GLN A 161 3.42 -9.27 -14.23
CA GLN A 161 2.78 -9.54 -15.53
C GLN A 161 1.25 -9.56 -15.46
N ILE A 162 0.70 -9.86 -14.28
CA ILE A 162 -0.75 -10.00 -14.08
C ILE A 162 -1.35 -8.89 -13.22
N ALA A 163 -0.55 -7.91 -12.81
CA ALA A 163 -1.00 -6.83 -11.94
C ALA A 163 -2.29 -6.17 -12.44
N PHE A 164 -3.29 -6.08 -11.56
CA PHE A 164 -4.55 -5.41 -11.85
C PHE A 164 -4.42 -3.89 -11.78
N SER A 165 -5.23 -3.21 -12.61
CA SER A 165 -5.21 -1.75 -12.70
C SER A 165 -5.88 -1.09 -11.51
N PRO A 166 -5.16 -0.27 -10.73
CA PRO A 166 -5.77 0.55 -9.70
C PRO A 166 -6.65 1.65 -10.30
N ALA A 167 -6.31 2.17 -11.49
CA ALA A 167 -7.11 3.18 -12.17
C ALA A 167 -8.43 2.63 -12.71
N TYR A 168 -8.45 1.39 -13.23
CA TYR A 168 -9.70 0.76 -13.66
C TYR A 168 -10.73 0.73 -12.53
N LEU A 169 -10.29 0.37 -11.32
CA LEU A 169 -11.14 0.35 -10.16
C LEU A 169 -11.48 1.76 -9.67
N TYR A 170 -10.45 2.57 -9.43
CA TYR A 170 -10.59 3.87 -8.79
C TYR A 170 -11.44 4.85 -9.60
N ASN A 171 -11.25 4.91 -10.93
CA ASN A 171 -11.97 5.86 -11.77
C ASN A 171 -13.47 5.61 -11.84
N GLN A 172 -13.94 4.43 -11.43
CA GLN A 172 -15.37 4.08 -11.37
C GLN A 172 -16.02 4.39 -10.02
N ILE A 173 -15.21 4.53 -8.96
CA ILE A 173 -15.71 4.70 -7.58
C ILE A 173 -15.19 5.97 -6.90
N GLY A 174 -14.26 6.69 -7.55
CA GLY A 174 -13.62 7.87 -6.98
C GLY A 174 -14.62 8.97 -6.65
N LEU A 175 -14.39 9.62 -5.52
CA LEU A 175 -15.11 10.82 -5.12
C LEU A 175 -14.73 12.01 -6.02
N GLU A 176 -15.56 13.02 -6.00
CA GLU A 176 -15.33 14.25 -6.77
C GLU A 176 -13.94 14.84 -6.49
N GLY A 177 -13.29 15.35 -7.53
CA GLY A 177 -11.93 15.90 -7.40
C GLY A 177 -10.81 14.88 -7.21
N CYS A 178 -11.08 13.58 -7.41
CA CYS A 178 -10.10 12.50 -7.22
C CYS A 178 -9.59 12.39 -5.76
N GLN A 179 -10.41 12.74 -4.78
CA GLN A 179 -10.00 12.92 -3.38
C GLN A 179 -10.22 11.69 -2.51
N GLY A 180 -10.54 10.54 -3.07
CA GLY A 180 -10.72 9.32 -2.31
C GLY A 180 -11.78 8.40 -2.86
N ALA A 181 -12.01 7.28 -2.18
CA ALA A 181 -13.06 6.33 -2.47
C ALA A 181 -13.46 5.54 -1.21
N TYR A 182 -14.65 4.95 -1.23
CA TYR A 182 -15.09 4.02 -0.20
C TYR A 182 -14.57 2.60 -0.50
N ILE A 183 -13.97 1.93 0.48
CA ILE A 183 -13.42 0.58 0.30
C ILE A 183 -14.53 -0.42 -0.06
N ASN A 184 -15.72 -0.30 0.53
CA ASN A 184 -16.85 -1.17 0.19
C ASN A 184 -17.28 -1.05 -1.28
N ASN A 185 -17.22 0.17 -1.86
CA ASN A 185 -17.52 0.35 -3.29
C ASN A 185 -16.49 -0.38 -4.16
N ALA A 186 -15.21 -0.39 -3.75
CA ALA A 186 -14.18 -1.17 -4.43
C ALA A 186 -14.48 -2.67 -4.40
N MET A 187 -14.89 -3.19 -3.24
CA MET A 187 -15.29 -4.60 -3.10
C MET A 187 -16.48 -4.94 -3.99
N ASP A 188 -17.49 -4.08 -4.04
CA ASP A 188 -18.69 -4.26 -4.88
C ASP A 188 -18.34 -4.30 -6.37
N VAL A 189 -17.47 -3.40 -6.86
CA VAL A 189 -17.03 -3.43 -8.27
C VAL A 189 -16.24 -4.70 -8.56
N MET A 190 -15.31 -5.09 -7.69
CA MET A 190 -14.52 -6.31 -7.89
C MET A 190 -15.38 -7.57 -7.88
N LYS A 191 -16.44 -7.61 -7.07
CA LYS A 191 -17.42 -8.71 -7.03
C LYS A 191 -18.32 -8.73 -8.25
N ASN A 192 -18.87 -7.58 -8.63
CA ASN A 192 -19.94 -7.51 -9.63
C ASN A 192 -19.43 -7.34 -11.06
N GLU A 193 -18.33 -6.58 -11.25
CA GLU A 193 -17.79 -6.23 -12.56
C GLU A 193 -16.43 -6.88 -12.84
N GLY A 194 -15.63 -7.16 -11.82
CA GLY A 194 -14.26 -7.69 -11.94
C GLY A 194 -13.23 -6.60 -12.23
N LEU A 195 -12.04 -7.02 -12.66
CA LEU A 195 -10.89 -6.14 -12.92
C LEU A 195 -10.22 -6.47 -14.24
N ILE A 196 -9.39 -5.54 -14.75
CA ILE A 196 -8.49 -5.78 -15.89
C ILE A 196 -7.04 -5.48 -15.52
N ALA A 197 -6.11 -5.99 -16.33
CA ALA A 197 -4.70 -5.81 -16.08
C ALA A 197 -4.28 -4.32 -16.20
N LEU A 198 -3.25 -3.95 -15.44
CA LEU A 198 -2.68 -2.59 -15.46
C LEU A 198 -2.22 -2.16 -16.86
N ARG A 199 -1.69 -3.09 -17.67
CA ARG A 199 -1.29 -2.81 -19.06
C ARG A 199 -2.45 -2.43 -19.97
N ASP A 200 -3.66 -2.93 -19.68
CA ASP A 200 -4.86 -2.70 -20.49
C ASP A 200 -5.61 -1.44 -20.06
N PHE A 201 -5.36 -0.95 -18.85
CA PHE A 201 -5.85 0.32 -18.33
C PHE A 201 -4.76 0.96 -17.45
N PRO A 202 -3.80 1.66 -18.07
CA PRO A 202 -2.67 2.25 -17.36
C PRO A 202 -3.11 3.30 -16.32
N TYR A 203 -2.38 3.36 -15.22
CA TYR A 203 -2.58 4.35 -14.17
C TYR A 203 -1.97 5.70 -14.54
N SER A 204 -2.69 6.77 -14.18
CA SER A 204 -2.18 8.14 -14.15
C SER A 204 -2.77 8.84 -12.93
N ASP A 205 -1.95 9.52 -12.16
CA ASP A 205 -2.37 10.33 -11.02
C ASP A 205 -2.94 11.71 -11.41
N GLN A 206 -2.86 12.04 -12.70
CA GLN A 206 -3.35 13.32 -13.26
C GLN A 206 -4.83 13.27 -13.67
N ASN A 207 -5.42 12.09 -13.79
CA ASN A 207 -6.76 11.95 -14.32
C ASN A 207 -7.47 10.70 -13.79
N CYS A 208 -8.51 10.91 -12.97
CA CYS A 208 -9.41 9.84 -12.50
C CYS A 208 -10.77 9.81 -13.23
N THR A 209 -10.97 10.65 -14.25
CA THR A 209 -12.26 10.74 -14.94
C THR A 209 -12.41 9.79 -16.12
N LYS A 210 -11.28 9.22 -16.61
CA LYS A 210 -11.29 8.24 -17.71
C LYS A 210 -12.09 7.00 -17.29
N GLN A 211 -13.19 6.74 -17.98
CA GLN A 211 -14.00 5.56 -17.71
C GLN A 211 -13.60 4.37 -18.60
N PRO A 212 -13.75 3.13 -18.09
CA PRO A 212 -13.56 1.93 -18.90
C PRO A 212 -14.58 1.86 -20.05
N THR A 213 -14.11 1.39 -21.21
CA THR A 213 -14.99 1.07 -22.33
C THR A 213 -15.83 -0.16 -22.03
N GLN A 214 -16.94 -0.36 -22.79
CA GLN A 214 -17.78 -1.54 -22.65
C GLN A 214 -17.00 -2.85 -22.90
N THR A 215 -16.05 -2.84 -23.84
CA THR A 215 -15.17 -3.99 -24.10
C THR A 215 -14.29 -4.29 -22.91
N GLN A 216 -13.70 -3.27 -22.27
CA GLN A 216 -12.89 -3.46 -21.09
C GLN A 216 -13.73 -3.98 -19.90
N LYS A 217 -14.97 -3.52 -19.74
CA LYS A 217 -15.89 -4.05 -18.73
C LYS A 217 -16.25 -5.52 -18.98
N GLN A 218 -16.42 -5.92 -20.24
CA GLN A 218 -16.63 -7.32 -20.60
C GLN A 218 -15.40 -8.20 -20.29
N GLN A 219 -14.19 -7.71 -20.58
CA GLN A 219 -12.95 -8.41 -20.23
C GLN A 219 -12.77 -8.58 -18.73
N ALA A 220 -13.15 -7.55 -17.94
CA ALA A 220 -13.05 -7.57 -16.49
C ALA A 220 -13.85 -8.69 -15.82
N GLN A 221 -14.92 -9.11 -16.42
CA GLN A 221 -15.82 -10.15 -15.89
C GLN A 221 -15.12 -11.50 -15.62
N GLN A 222 -14.01 -11.77 -16.32
CA GLN A 222 -13.20 -12.97 -16.11
C GLN A 222 -12.44 -12.96 -14.78
N PHE A 223 -12.33 -11.80 -14.14
CA PHE A 223 -11.53 -11.61 -12.92
C PHE A 223 -12.39 -11.10 -11.75
N LYS A 224 -13.63 -11.53 -11.69
CA LYS A 224 -14.50 -11.29 -10.54
C LYS A 224 -13.99 -12.05 -9.31
N MET A 225 -14.32 -11.53 -8.14
CA MET A 225 -14.26 -12.29 -6.91
C MET A 225 -15.67 -12.76 -6.52
N SER A 226 -15.78 -13.87 -5.81
CA SER A 226 -17.09 -14.44 -5.41
C SER A 226 -17.73 -13.66 -4.27
N GLY A 227 -16.96 -12.99 -3.45
CA GLY A 227 -17.49 -12.20 -2.32
C GLY A 227 -16.39 -11.53 -1.50
N PHE A 228 -16.81 -10.94 -0.41
CA PHE A 228 -15.94 -10.36 0.61
C PHE A 228 -16.63 -10.38 1.97
N ASN A 229 -15.85 -10.44 3.04
CA ASN A 229 -16.32 -10.41 4.40
C ASN A 229 -15.48 -9.42 5.22
N ARG A 230 -16.05 -8.82 6.26
CA ARG A 230 -15.30 -8.05 7.24
C ARG A 230 -14.62 -8.94 8.26
N LEU A 231 -13.45 -8.52 8.72
CA LEU A 231 -12.63 -9.20 9.73
C LEU A 231 -12.57 -8.40 11.04
N THR A 232 -13.60 -7.62 11.32
CA THR A 232 -13.75 -6.87 12.55
C THR A 232 -15.10 -7.16 13.15
N GLU A 233 -15.17 -7.27 14.46
CA GLU A 233 -16.39 -7.42 15.23
C GLU A 233 -16.91 -6.04 15.69
N GLY A 234 -18.17 -5.98 16.07
CA GLY A 234 -18.82 -4.77 16.59
C GLY A 234 -19.39 -3.86 15.51
N ASP A 235 -19.99 -2.74 15.94
CA ASP A 235 -20.50 -1.73 15.06
C ASP A 235 -19.43 -0.67 14.75
N ALA A 236 -19.45 -0.14 13.56
CA ALA A 236 -18.53 0.90 13.10
C ALA A 236 -19.01 2.32 13.48
N GLN A 237 -20.02 2.45 14.31
CA GLN A 237 -20.60 3.73 14.72
C GLN A 237 -19.75 4.48 15.76
N GLY A 238 -18.46 4.50 15.54
CA GLY A 238 -17.52 5.28 16.32
C GLY A 238 -16.09 4.87 16.04
N VAL A 239 -15.23 5.85 15.82
CA VAL A 239 -13.78 5.64 15.69
C VAL A 239 -13.27 4.90 16.92
N GLY A 240 -12.68 3.72 16.75
CA GLY A 240 -12.09 2.92 17.82
C GLY A 240 -13.05 1.96 18.56
N ARG A 241 -14.27 1.75 18.07
CA ARG A 241 -15.18 0.72 18.60
C ARG A 241 -15.06 -0.63 17.89
N GLU A 242 -14.46 -0.65 16.73
CA GLU A 242 -14.20 -1.88 16.01
C GLU A 242 -13.13 -2.72 16.73
N LYS A 243 -13.47 -3.94 17.06
CA LYS A 243 -12.50 -4.91 17.52
C LYS A 243 -11.94 -5.67 16.33
N ILE A 244 -10.65 -5.50 16.07
CA ILE A 244 -9.93 -6.23 15.02
C ILE A 244 -9.79 -7.69 15.47
N ASP A 245 -10.23 -8.62 14.65
CA ASP A 245 -9.97 -10.04 14.87
C ASP A 245 -8.61 -10.42 14.26
N LEU A 246 -7.57 -10.38 15.12
CA LEU A 246 -6.21 -10.74 14.74
C LEU A 246 -6.13 -12.21 14.25
N THR A 247 -6.91 -13.10 14.86
CA THR A 247 -6.93 -14.52 14.49
C THR A 247 -7.50 -14.70 13.10
N ALA A 248 -8.61 -14.05 12.78
CA ALA A 248 -9.22 -14.10 11.46
C ALA A 248 -8.27 -13.54 10.37
N ILE A 249 -7.57 -12.44 10.64
CA ILE A 249 -6.57 -11.88 9.71
C ILE A 249 -5.42 -12.88 9.49
N LYS A 250 -4.86 -13.44 10.56
CA LYS A 250 -3.78 -14.43 10.48
C LYS A 250 -4.21 -15.70 9.74
N GLN A 251 -5.43 -16.18 9.97
CA GLN A 251 -5.99 -17.34 9.25
C GLN A 251 -6.11 -17.08 7.76
N ASN A 252 -6.57 -15.88 7.35
CA ASN A 252 -6.64 -15.52 5.93
C ASN A 252 -5.25 -15.49 5.30
N LEU A 253 -4.27 -14.86 5.95
CA LEU A 253 -2.90 -14.83 5.47
C LEU A 253 -2.29 -16.23 5.36
N ALA A 254 -2.53 -17.09 6.35
CA ALA A 254 -2.07 -18.49 6.33
C ALA A 254 -2.70 -19.31 5.19
N GLN A 255 -3.89 -18.93 4.74
CA GLN A 255 -4.54 -19.51 3.55
C GLN A 255 -4.05 -18.90 2.22
N GLY A 256 -3.09 -17.97 2.27
CA GLY A 256 -2.57 -17.26 1.09
C GLY A 256 -3.46 -16.12 0.60
N ALA A 257 -4.40 -15.66 1.41
CA ALA A 257 -5.28 -14.56 1.10
C ALA A 257 -4.83 -13.27 1.81
N PRO A 258 -4.42 -12.22 1.07
CA PRO A 258 -4.10 -10.93 1.66
C PRO A 258 -5.35 -10.22 2.17
N VAL A 259 -5.18 -9.25 3.07
CA VAL A 259 -6.29 -8.51 3.68
C VAL A 259 -6.21 -7.03 3.34
N VAL A 260 -7.29 -6.47 2.80
CA VAL A 260 -7.42 -5.02 2.57
C VAL A 260 -7.76 -4.34 3.88
N ILE A 261 -6.99 -3.33 4.24
CA ILE A 261 -7.23 -2.54 5.45
C ILE A 261 -7.42 -1.06 5.12
N GLY A 262 -8.33 -0.44 5.87
CA GLY A 262 -8.41 1.01 5.97
C GLY A 262 -8.07 1.41 7.40
N MET A 263 -7.11 2.29 7.57
CA MET A 263 -6.73 2.82 8.88
C MET A 263 -6.47 4.32 8.82
N MET A 264 -6.60 4.97 9.95
CA MET A 264 -6.17 6.36 10.08
C MET A 264 -4.66 6.38 10.22
N VAL A 265 -4.02 7.22 9.44
CA VAL A 265 -2.57 7.42 9.48
C VAL A 265 -2.24 8.89 9.75
N GLY A 266 -1.14 9.16 10.39
CA GLY A 266 -0.70 10.50 10.74
C GLY A 266 0.72 10.79 10.27
N GLY A 267 1.28 11.92 10.69
CA GLY A 267 2.56 12.42 10.21
C GLY A 267 3.73 11.47 10.39
N SER A 268 3.77 10.67 11.47
CA SER A 268 4.84 9.69 11.69
C SER A 268 4.82 8.53 10.67
N PHE A 269 3.66 8.26 10.05
CA PHE A 269 3.50 7.26 9.01
C PHE A 269 3.97 7.71 7.62
N MET A 270 4.17 9.00 7.43
CA MET A 270 4.52 9.61 6.13
C MET A 270 6.04 9.66 5.93
N GLN A 271 6.60 10.85 5.83
CA GLN A 271 8.03 11.06 5.58
C GLN A 271 8.95 10.38 6.61
N PRO A 272 8.64 10.34 7.92
CA PRO A 272 9.48 9.63 8.88
C PRO A 272 9.64 8.14 8.61
N MET A 273 8.70 7.52 7.89
CA MET A 273 8.76 6.11 7.50
C MET A 273 9.68 5.84 6.30
N MET A 274 10.25 6.85 5.65
CA MET A 274 11.18 6.62 4.53
C MET A 274 12.39 5.79 4.99
N GLY A 275 12.56 4.61 4.40
CA GLY A 275 13.62 3.66 4.74
C GLY A 275 13.45 2.93 6.07
N GLN A 276 12.40 3.19 6.83
CA GLN A 276 12.14 2.52 8.11
C GLN A 276 11.44 1.18 7.92
N GLU A 277 11.77 0.21 8.75
CA GLU A 277 11.18 -1.13 8.65
C GLU A 277 9.89 -1.27 9.45
N VAL A 278 9.81 -0.61 10.61
CA VAL A 278 8.70 -0.71 11.55
C VAL A 278 8.09 0.65 11.82
N TRP A 279 6.77 0.74 11.79
CA TRP A 279 6.06 1.94 12.21
C TRP A 279 5.62 1.83 13.67
N HIS A 280 5.97 2.84 14.43
CA HIS A 280 5.48 3.06 15.78
C HIS A 280 4.67 4.37 15.80
N PRO A 281 3.35 4.32 16.02
CA PRO A 281 2.53 5.52 16.10
C PRO A 281 2.96 6.40 17.27
N THR A 282 2.83 7.70 17.10
CA THR A 282 3.12 8.71 18.11
C THR A 282 1.84 9.37 18.59
N GLU A 283 1.82 9.88 19.84
CA GLU A 283 0.68 10.59 20.41
C GLU A 283 0.28 11.83 19.59
N ASN A 284 1.22 12.39 18.82
CA ASN A 284 1.00 13.58 18.01
C ASN A 284 0.40 13.28 16.63
N ASP A 285 0.31 12.02 16.21
CA ASP A 285 -0.13 11.69 14.84
C ASP A 285 -1.53 12.19 14.53
N LEU A 286 -2.44 12.18 15.49
CA LEU A 286 -3.81 12.68 15.34
C LEU A 286 -3.90 14.18 15.08
N SER A 287 -2.91 14.94 15.51
CA SER A 287 -2.84 16.40 15.37
C SER A 287 -1.89 16.86 14.26
N GLN A 288 -1.17 15.93 13.65
CA GLN A 288 -0.19 16.24 12.63
C GLN A 288 -0.83 16.42 11.25
N TYR A 289 -0.12 17.16 10.42
CA TYR A 289 -0.46 17.33 9.02
C TYR A 289 -0.55 15.98 8.29
N GLY A 290 -1.57 15.83 7.45
CA GLY A 290 -1.78 14.62 6.68
C GLY A 290 -2.54 13.50 7.39
N PHE A 291 -3.09 13.76 8.60
CA PHE A 291 -3.96 12.79 9.25
C PHE A 291 -5.20 12.51 8.40
N GLY A 292 -5.39 11.25 8.02
CA GLY A 292 -6.49 10.84 7.16
C GLY A 292 -6.62 9.33 6.98
N GLY A 293 -7.74 8.91 6.42
CA GLY A 293 -8.00 7.52 6.09
C GLY A 293 -7.13 7.05 4.93
N HIS A 294 -6.43 5.93 5.11
CA HIS A 294 -5.56 5.33 4.10
C HIS A 294 -5.86 3.85 3.91
N CYS A 295 -5.85 3.40 2.65
CA CYS A 295 -6.11 2.01 2.29
C CYS A 295 -4.81 1.32 1.89
N MET A 296 -4.55 0.18 2.51
CA MET A 296 -3.35 -0.64 2.28
C MET A 296 -3.70 -2.12 2.25
N CYS A 297 -2.68 -2.95 2.02
CA CYS A 297 -2.82 -4.40 1.98
C CYS A 297 -1.93 -5.06 3.04
N VAL A 298 -2.51 -5.84 3.94
CA VAL A 298 -1.76 -6.74 4.83
C VAL A 298 -1.37 -7.95 4.02
N ILE A 299 -0.07 -8.21 3.96
CA ILE A 299 0.55 -9.26 3.15
C ILE A 299 1.29 -10.30 3.98
N GLY A 300 1.32 -10.15 5.29
CA GLY A 300 1.99 -11.09 6.18
C GLY A 300 1.85 -10.73 7.65
N TYR A 301 2.35 -11.60 8.49
CA TYR A 301 2.51 -11.37 9.92
C TYR A 301 3.72 -12.13 10.46
N ASP A 302 4.22 -11.71 11.61
CA ASP A 302 5.26 -12.39 12.38
C ASP A 302 5.02 -12.15 13.86
N ASP A 303 4.78 -13.22 14.63
CA ASP A 303 4.41 -13.17 16.03
C ASP A 303 5.61 -12.84 16.95
N TYR A 304 6.83 -12.92 16.45
CA TYR A 304 8.03 -12.56 17.19
C TYR A 304 8.52 -11.14 16.91
N LYS A 305 8.15 -10.59 15.76
CA LYS A 305 8.58 -9.25 15.40
C LYS A 305 7.84 -8.22 16.22
N GLU A 306 8.58 -7.41 17.00
CA GLU A 306 8.02 -6.37 17.89
C GLU A 306 6.94 -6.88 18.87
N GLY A 307 6.98 -8.17 19.25
CA GLY A 307 5.94 -8.79 20.07
C GLY A 307 4.68 -9.18 19.30
N GLY A 308 4.74 -9.17 17.99
CA GLY A 308 3.71 -9.50 17.01
C GLY A 308 3.38 -8.32 16.13
N ALA A 309 3.54 -8.49 14.80
CA ALA A 309 3.32 -7.43 13.84
C ALA A 309 2.75 -7.94 12.52
N PHE A 310 1.96 -7.11 11.86
CA PHE A 310 1.53 -7.29 10.48
C PHE A 310 2.51 -6.63 9.50
N GLN A 311 2.77 -7.31 8.37
CA GLN A 311 3.48 -6.75 7.24
C GLN A 311 2.47 -6.12 6.29
N ILE A 312 2.61 -4.83 6.01
CA ILE A 312 1.73 -4.09 5.12
C ILE A 312 2.45 -3.66 3.85
N MET A 313 1.76 -3.71 2.72
CA MET A 313 2.18 -3.13 1.44
C MET A 313 1.44 -1.81 1.22
N ASN A 314 2.22 -0.75 0.98
CA ASN A 314 1.72 0.61 0.74
C ASN A 314 1.82 1.00 -0.74
N SER A 315 1.26 2.15 -1.09
CA SER A 315 1.21 2.73 -2.44
C SER A 315 1.94 4.08 -2.56
N TRP A 316 2.99 4.30 -1.77
CA TRP A 316 3.80 5.52 -1.80
C TRP A 316 5.22 5.30 -2.33
N GLY A 317 5.39 4.27 -3.16
CA GLY A 317 6.65 3.94 -3.80
C GLY A 317 7.59 3.10 -2.93
N PRO A 318 8.71 2.64 -3.52
CA PRO A 318 9.66 1.75 -2.83
C PRO A 318 10.50 2.45 -1.76
N GLU A 319 10.56 3.78 -1.78
CA GLU A 319 11.32 4.58 -0.79
C GLU A 319 10.60 4.64 0.57
N TRP A 320 9.27 4.51 0.59
CA TRP A 320 8.49 4.45 1.81
C TRP A 320 8.65 3.08 2.47
N GLY A 321 8.79 3.07 3.80
CA GLY A 321 9.06 1.82 4.49
C GLY A 321 10.38 1.21 4.03
N LYS A 322 10.47 -0.09 4.03
CA LYS A 322 11.58 -0.83 3.43
C LYS A 322 11.11 -1.48 2.13
N ASN A 323 11.46 -0.86 1.00
CA ASN A 323 11.00 -1.29 -0.33
C ASN A 323 9.46 -1.32 -0.46
N GLY A 324 8.78 -0.26 0.01
CA GLY A 324 7.34 -0.07 -0.10
C GLY A 324 6.49 -0.93 0.83
N VAL A 325 7.13 -1.59 1.81
CA VAL A 325 6.46 -2.36 2.87
C VAL A 325 6.95 -1.92 4.25
N ALA A 326 6.12 -2.13 5.26
CA ALA A 326 6.48 -1.87 6.65
C ALA A 326 5.79 -2.89 7.57
N TRP A 327 6.34 -3.01 8.78
CA TRP A 327 5.73 -3.75 9.87
C TRP A 327 4.96 -2.82 10.78
N VAL A 328 3.78 -3.24 11.18
CA VAL A 328 2.90 -2.51 12.10
C VAL A 328 2.58 -3.46 13.25
N PRO A 329 3.00 -3.17 14.50
CA PRO A 329 2.67 -3.98 15.67
C PRO A 329 1.15 -4.14 15.84
N TYR A 330 0.74 -5.28 16.41
CA TYR A 330 -0.70 -5.63 16.64
C TYR A 330 -1.42 -4.63 17.52
#